data_d55836fbb244c667dd65eb123e6b939c
#
_entry.id   d55836fbb244c667dd65eb123e6b939c
#
_cell.length_a   1.000
_cell.length_b   1.000
_cell.length_c   1.000
_cell.angle_alpha   90.00
_cell.angle_beta   90.00
_cell.angle_gamma   90.00
#
_symmetry.space_group_name_H-M   'P 1'
#
loop_
_entity.id
_entity.type
_entity.pdbx_description
1 polymer ?
#
loop_
_entity_poly.entity_id
_entity_poly.type
_entity_poly.pdbx_seq_one_letter_code
_entity_poly.pdbx_strand_id
1 'polypeptide(L)'
;QGSGSACRSLWGGFVEWRLGDDDDGTDSHGVPLAEADHWDVAMVVAVVHDGPKPVGSTEGMERSRLTSPYYERWVETAAADVDAARQAIASRDLQQLGEVMEASTFKMHATMHTSRPPLLYWHPGTVALLHEVQAIRADGMGAWSTMDAGPQVKVLCSANDARSVAERLRPHAVRVDVLRPGGPAALESP
;
A
#
# COMPACT_ATOMS: atom_id res chain seq x y z
N GLN A 1 -19.60 8.59 -2.50
CA GLN A 1 -19.46 7.18 -2.06
C GLN A 1 -18.90 6.36 -3.19
N GLY A 2 -17.69 5.92 -3.09
CA GLY A 2 -17.00 5.15 -4.11
C GLY A 2 -15.85 4.35 -3.55
N SER A 3 -15.02 3.78 -4.43
CA SER A 3 -13.79 3.11 -4.04
C SER A 3 -12.82 4.09 -3.35
N GLY A 4 -12.25 3.71 -2.20
CA GLY A 4 -11.25 4.52 -1.50
C GLY A 4 -10.05 4.91 -2.35
N SER A 5 -9.59 4.02 -3.23
CA SER A 5 -8.52 4.32 -4.17
C SER A 5 -8.94 5.35 -5.23
N ALA A 6 -10.17 5.27 -5.76
CA ALA A 6 -10.68 6.24 -6.72
C ALA A 6 -10.80 7.65 -6.10
N CYS A 7 -11.30 7.75 -4.87
CA CYS A 7 -11.42 9.03 -4.18
C CYS A 7 -10.05 9.69 -3.95
N ARG A 8 -9.05 8.93 -3.53
CA ARG A 8 -7.68 9.47 -3.37
C ARG A 8 -7.06 9.91 -4.68
N SER A 9 -7.41 9.25 -5.79
CA SER A 9 -6.86 9.57 -7.12
C SER A 9 -7.41 10.86 -7.73
N LEU A 10 -8.41 11.49 -7.12
CA LEU A 10 -8.88 12.83 -7.51
C LEU A 10 -7.87 13.93 -7.16
N TRP A 11 -7.05 13.71 -6.16
CA TRP A 11 -6.05 14.64 -5.66
C TRP A 11 -4.66 14.25 -6.16
N GLY A 12 -3.78 15.23 -6.29
CA GLY A 12 -2.36 15.00 -6.55
C GLY A 12 -1.59 14.72 -5.27
N GLY A 13 -0.37 14.20 -5.41
CA GLY A 13 0.58 14.05 -4.32
C GLY A 13 0.19 13.01 -3.28
N PHE A 14 0.22 13.42 -2.02
CA PHE A 14 -0.03 12.57 -0.87
C PHE A 14 -1.43 12.85 -0.32
N VAL A 15 -2.22 11.81 -0.16
CA VAL A 15 -3.64 11.93 0.21
C VAL A 15 -3.95 10.98 1.36
N GLU A 16 -4.54 11.53 2.42
CA GLU A 16 -5.09 10.75 3.53
C GLU A 16 -6.55 10.41 3.25
N TRP A 17 -6.94 9.19 3.53
CA TRP A 17 -8.35 8.82 3.62
C TRP A 17 -8.81 8.92 5.08
N ARG A 18 -9.76 9.79 5.36
CA ARG A 18 -10.37 9.91 6.67
C ARG A 18 -11.50 8.93 6.83
N LEU A 19 -11.56 8.30 8.00
CA LEU A 19 -12.61 7.34 8.34
C LEU A 19 -13.99 8.01 8.34
N GLY A 20 -14.09 9.22 8.89
CA GLY A 20 -15.35 9.89 9.22
C GLY A 20 -15.91 9.44 10.57
N ASP A 21 -16.88 10.19 11.06
CA ASP A 21 -17.59 9.97 12.33
C ASP A 21 -19.03 9.50 12.10
N ASP A 22 -19.58 9.69 10.90
CA ASP A 22 -20.95 9.33 10.55
C ASP A 22 -21.07 7.88 10.11
N ASP A 23 -22.04 7.14 10.65
CA ASP A 23 -22.29 5.73 10.35
C ASP A 23 -22.62 5.46 8.87
N ASP A 24 -23.16 6.47 8.15
CA ASP A 24 -23.48 6.37 6.72
C ASP A 24 -22.26 6.59 5.81
N GLY A 25 -21.11 6.99 6.38
CA GLY A 25 -19.85 7.22 5.69
C GLY A 25 -19.86 8.41 4.72
N THR A 26 -20.80 9.36 4.84
CA THR A 26 -20.86 10.55 3.98
C THR A 26 -19.70 11.50 4.21
N ASP A 27 -19.13 11.51 5.39
CA ASP A 27 -17.97 12.30 5.81
C ASP A 27 -16.63 11.55 5.64
N SER A 28 -16.67 10.30 5.17
CA SER A 28 -15.45 9.51 4.83
C SER A 28 -14.93 9.89 3.45
N HIS A 29 -13.80 10.61 3.39
CA HIS A 29 -13.26 11.17 2.15
C HIS A 29 -11.74 11.32 2.16
N GLY A 30 -11.18 11.54 0.97
CA GLY A 30 -9.75 11.84 0.79
C GLY A 30 -9.44 13.30 1.09
N VAL A 31 -8.37 13.58 1.83
CA VAL A 31 -7.86 14.92 2.13
C VAL A 31 -6.41 15.02 1.68
N PRO A 32 -6.05 16.03 0.86
CA PRO A 32 -4.65 16.25 0.48
C PRO A 32 -3.78 16.54 1.71
N LEU A 33 -2.62 15.89 1.79
CA LEU A 33 -1.60 16.14 2.80
C LEU A 33 -0.45 16.98 2.27
N ALA A 34 -0.02 16.69 1.03
CA ALA A 34 1.08 17.40 0.39
C ALA A 34 1.01 17.23 -1.13
N GLU A 35 1.56 18.19 -1.87
CA GLU A 35 1.64 18.17 -3.33
C GLU A 35 2.59 17.10 -3.86
N ALA A 36 2.53 16.81 -5.16
CA ALA A 36 3.33 15.77 -5.79
C ALA A 36 4.84 16.02 -5.72
N ASP A 37 5.25 17.28 -5.73
CA ASP A 37 6.65 17.73 -5.65
C ASP A 37 7.17 17.92 -4.22
N HIS A 38 6.31 17.68 -3.22
CA HIS A 38 6.70 17.78 -1.83
C HIS A 38 7.89 16.89 -1.49
N TRP A 39 7.96 15.69 -2.06
CA TRP A 39 8.97 14.70 -1.70
C TRP A 39 9.32 13.78 -2.87
N ASP A 40 10.62 13.64 -3.16
CA ASP A 40 11.12 12.84 -4.29
C ASP A 40 11.23 11.35 -3.91
N VAL A 41 10.08 10.68 -3.84
CA VAL A 41 9.95 9.23 -3.61
C VAL A 41 9.45 8.52 -4.85
N ALA A 42 9.60 7.20 -4.88
CA ALA A 42 9.05 6.34 -5.91
C ALA A 42 8.34 5.13 -5.31
N MET A 43 7.36 4.63 -6.05
CA MET A 43 6.70 3.35 -5.81
C MET A 43 7.04 2.40 -6.96
N VAL A 44 7.82 1.36 -6.67
CA VAL A 44 8.16 0.32 -7.65
C VAL A 44 7.12 -0.79 -7.52
N VAL A 45 6.31 -0.97 -8.55
CA VAL A 45 5.21 -1.96 -8.58
C VAL A 45 5.68 -3.22 -9.27
N ALA A 46 5.79 -4.33 -8.53
CA ALA A 46 6.15 -5.64 -9.03
C ALA A 46 4.89 -6.51 -9.18
N VAL A 47 4.52 -6.78 -10.43
CA VAL A 47 3.35 -7.60 -10.80
C VAL A 47 3.77 -9.05 -10.81
N VAL A 48 3.16 -9.86 -9.95
CA VAL A 48 3.46 -11.30 -9.80
C VAL A 48 2.56 -12.16 -10.67
N HIS A 49 1.31 -11.72 -10.85
CA HIS A 49 0.30 -12.48 -11.57
C HIS A 49 -0.74 -11.55 -12.19
N ASP A 50 -1.05 -11.75 -13.47
CA ASP A 50 -2.00 -10.91 -14.21
C ASP A 50 -3.44 -11.46 -14.21
N GLY A 51 -3.68 -12.63 -13.61
CA GLY A 51 -4.99 -13.27 -13.59
C GLY A 51 -5.98 -12.67 -12.58
N PRO A 52 -7.26 -12.98 -12.69
CA PRO A 52 -8.27 -12.55 -11.74
C PRO A 52 -8.03 -13.15 -10.36
N LYS A 53 -8.40 -12.42 -9.33
CA LYS A 53 -8.37 -12.91 -7.95
C LYS A 53 -9.50 -13.95 -7.73
N PRO A 54 -9.25 -15.04 -7.03
CA PRO A 54 -10.30 -16.03 -6.71
C PRO A 54 -11.36 -15.46 -5.75
N VAL A 55 -10.98 -14.50 -4.90
CA VAL A 55 -11.87 -13.78 -3.97
C VAL A 55 -11.63 -12.29 -4.13
N GLY A 56 -12.70 -11.53 -4.35
CA GLY A 56 -12.64 -10.07 -4.46
C GLY A 56 -12.23 -9.40 -3.16
N SER A 57 -11.66 -8.19 -3.24
CA SER A 57 -11.16 -7.48 -2.04
C SER A 57 -12.28 -7.17 -1.04
N THR A 58 -13.46 -6.78 -1.49
CA THR A 58 -14.63 -6.50 -0.63
C THR A 58 -15.09 -7.74 0.13
N GLU A 59 -15.26 -8.85 -0.58
CA GLU A 59 -15.64 -10.13 0.04
C GLU A 59 -14.56 -10.61 1.02
N GLY A 60 -13.29 -10.51 0.63
CA GLY A 60 -12.17 -10.91 1.48
C GLY A 60 -12.09 -10.09 2.76
N MET A 61 -12.30 -8.79 2.68
CA MET A 61 -12.29 -7.91 3.85
C MET A 61 -13.47 -8.20 4.79
N GLU A 62 -14.67 -8.40 4.25
CA GLU A 62 -15.84 -8.74 5.05
C GLU A 62 -15.67 -10.10 5.75
N ARG A 63 -15.11 -11.10 5.06
CA ARG A 63 -14.77 -12.38 5.66
C ARG A 63 -13.76 -12.23 6.81
N SER A 64 -12.73 -11.41 6.61
CA SER A 64 -11.73 -11.14 7.64
C SER A 64 -12.36 -10.44 8.85
N ARG A 65 -13.23 -9.45 8.62
CA ARG A 65 -13.96 -8.74 9.68
C ARG A 65 -14.81 -9.67 10.53
N LEU A 66 -15.52 -10.61 9.91
CA LEU A 66 -16.43 -11.51 10.58
C LEU A 66 -15.74 -12.67 11.30
N THR A 67 -14.56 -13.09 10.85
CA THR A 67 -14.00 -14.40 11.27
C THR A 67 -12.56 -14.36 11.76
N SER A 68 -11.79 -13.30 11.49
CA SER A 68 -10.41 -13.22 11.94
C SER A 68 -10.32 -12.74 13.39
N PRO A 69 -9.60 -13.47 14.27
CA PRO A 69 -9.43 -13.06 15.66
C PRO A 69 -8.51 -11.83 15.81
N TYR A 70 -7.88 -11.36 14.73
CA TYR A 70 -6.95 -10.22 14.76
C TYR A 70 -7.53 -8.96 14.11
N TYR A 71 -8.76 -9.01 13.57
CA TYR A 71 -9.35 -7.89 12.85
C TYR A 71 -9.53 -6.65 13.73
N GLU A 72 -10.15 -6.83 14.90
CA GLU A 72 -10.38 -5.73 15.86
C GLU A 72 -9.05 -5.09 16.28
N ARG A 73 -8.03 -5.89 16.57
CA ARG A 73 -6.72 -5.38 16.96
C ARG A 73 -6.02 -4.59 15.85
N TRP A 74 -6.19 -5.00 14.60
CA TRP A 74 -5.71 -4.22 13.46
C TRP A 74 -6.41 -2.87 13.38
N VAL A 75 -7.74 -2.83 13.49
CA VAL A 75 -8.54 -1.60 13.47
C VAL A 75 -8.13 -0.65 14.59
N GLU A 76 -7.98 -1.15 15.82
CA GLU A 76 -7.55 -0.36 16.98
C GLU A 76 -6.20 0.36 16.79
N THR A 77 -5.29 -0.24 16.02
CA THR A 77 -3.96 0.34 15.79
C THR A 77 -3.89 1.22 14.54
N ALA A 78 -4.92 1.19 13.68
CA ALA A 78 -4.89 1.88 12.39
C ALA A 78 -4.75 3.41 12.50
N ALA A 79 -5.41 4.02 13.48
CA ALA A 79 -5.32 5.47 13.70
C ALA A 79 -3.89 5.91 14.02
N ALA A 80 -3.19 5.16 14.89
CA ALA A 80 -1.79 5.46 15.23
C ALA A 80 -0.85 5.26 14.03
N ASP A 81 -1.10 4.26 13.17
CA ASP A 81 -0.34 4.06 11.93
C ASP A 81 -0.52 5.25 10.97
N VAL A 82 -1.77 5.76 10.82
CA VAL A 82 -2.08 6.92 9.98
C VAL A 82 -1.39 8.17 10.51
N ASP A 83 -1.40 8.40 11.83
CA ASP A 83 -0.73 9.54 12.45
C ASP A 83 0.79 9.49 12.24
N ALA A 84 1.40 8.32 12.41
CA ALA A 84 2.83 8.12 12.16
C ALA A 84 3.18 8.35 10.68
N ALA A 85 2.37 7.84 9.75
CA ALA A 85 2.55 8.06 8.32
C ALA A 85 2.43 9.54 7.94
N ARG A 86 1.46 10.27 8.53
CA ARG A 86 1.29 11.72 8.32
C ARG A 86 2.53 12.50 8.77
N GLN A 87 3.07 12.17 9.94
CA GLN A 87 4.29 12.79 10.46
C GLN A 87 5.49 12.49 9.55
N ALA A 88 5.66 11.23 9.12
CA ALA A 88 6.73 10.83 8.23
C ALA A 88 6.68 11.53 6.87
N ILE A 89 5.48 11.72 6.29
CA ILE A 89 5.29 12.49 5.04
C ILE A 89 5.67 13.95 5.27
N ALA A 90 5.21 14.57 6.36
CA ALA A 90 5.49 15.97 6.66
C ALA A 90 7.00 16.24 6.85
N SER A 91 7.71 15.32 7.52
CA SER A 91 9.15 15.41 7.76
C SER A 91 10.02 14.83 6.65
N ARG A 92 9.43 14.18 5.64
CA ARG A 92 10.13 13.45 4.56
C ARG A 92 11.04 12.33 5.10
N ASP A 93 10.58 11.65 6.14
CA ASP A 93 11.29 10.52 6.75
C ASP A 93 10.89 9.21 6.04
N LEU A 94 11.75 8.78 5.09
CA LEU A 94 11.51 7.59 4.28
C LEU A 94 11.53 6.30 5.12
N GLN A 95 12.39 6.24 6.13
CA GLN A 95 12.48 5.08 6.99
C GLN A 95 11.21 4.95 7.83
N GLN A 96 10.78 6.01 8.50
CA GLN A 96 9.56 5.99 9.31
C GLN A 96 8.33 5.67 8.47
N LEU A 97 8.17 6.29 7.29
CA LEU A 97 7.05 5.99 6.40
C LEU A 97 7.07 4.54 5.93
N GLY A 98 8.25 4.05 5.53
CA GLY A 98 8.41 2.67 5.08
C GLY A 98 8.08 1.65 6.16
N GLU A 99 8.59 1.84 7.37
CA GLU A 99 8.36 0.94 8.51
C GLU A 99 6.87 0.88 8.90
N VAL A 100 6.20 2.02 9.04
CA VAL A 100 4.77 2.04 9.39
C VAL A 100 3.90 1.45 8.28
N MET A 101 4.19 1.76 7.02
CA MET A 101 3.48 1.24 5.86
C MET A 101 3.62 -0.30 5.76
N GLU A 102 4.83 -0.82 5.91
CA GLU A 102 5.12 -2.25 5.87
C GLU A 102 4.43 -2.98 7.04
N ALA A 103 4.55 -2.47 8.26
CA ALA A 103 3.89 -3.02 9.44
C ALA A 103 2.36 -3.04 9.28
N SER A 104 1.74 -1.96 8.81
CA SER A 104 0.30 -1.90 8.55
C SER A 104 -0.15 -2.91 7.49
N THR A 105 0.65 -3.08 6.43
CA THR A 105 0.42 -4.09 5.39
C THR A 105 0.40 -5.51 5.97
N PHE A 106 1.40 -5.86 6.77
CA PHE A 106 1.46 -7.20 7.38
C PHE A 106 0.34 -7.43 8.41
N LYS A 107 -0.06 -6.41 9.18
CA LYS A 107 -1.24 -6.49 10.06
C LYS A 107 -2.50 -6.84 9.26
N MET A 108 -2.76 -6.15 8.14
CA MET A 108 -3.90 -6.43 7.26
C MET A 108 -3.84 -7.87 6.71
N HIS A 109 -2.71 -8.31 6.18
CA HIS A 109 -2.57 -9.68 5.67
C HIS A 109 -2.71 -10.75 6.75
N ALA A 110 -2.27 -10.48 7.99
CA ALA A 110 -2.50 -11.39 9.11
C ALA A 110 -4.00 -11.61 9.38
N THR A 111 -4.84 -10.59 9.22
CA THR A 111 -6.30 -10.75 9.34
C THR A 111 -6.87 -11.65 8.24
N MET A 112 -6.34 -11.54 7.02
CA MET A 112 -6.76 -12.36 5.88
C MET A 112 -6.34 -13.82 6.05
N HIS A 113 -5.10 -14.07 6.43
CA HIS A 113 -4.56 -15.42 6.64
C HIS A 113 -5.27 -16.18 7.78
N THR A 114 -5.80 -15.47 8.75
CA THR A 114 -6.49 -16.03 9.92
C THR A 114 -8.01 -16.01 9.82
N SER A 115 -8.57 -15.54 8.71
CA SER A 115 -10.00 -15.62 8.41
C SER A 115 -10.46 -17.08 8.23
N ARG A 116 -11.76 -17.32 8.27
CA ARG A 116 -12.35 -18.65 8.12
C ARG A 116 -13.39 -18.67 7.00
N PRO A 117 -13.12 -19.36 5.86
CA PRO A 117 -11.86 -20.03 5.50
C PRO A 117 -10.72 -19.03 5.26
N PRO A 118 -9.43 -19.46 5.40
CA PRO A 118 -8.28 -18.58 5.21
C PRO A 118 -8.24 -17.98 3.81
N LEU A 119 -7.78 -16.73 3.73
CA LEU A 119 -7.52 -16.02 2.48
C LEU A 119 -6.01 -15.94 2.26
N LEU A 120 -5.53 -16.53 1.18
CA LEU A 120 -4.14 -16.47 0.78
C LEU A 120 -4.03 -15.83 -0.60
N TYR A 121 -3.73 -14.54 -0.63
CA TYR A 121 -3.48 -13.81 -1.87
C TYR A 121 -2.03 -13.95 -2.35
N TRP A 122 -1.12 -14.37 -1.46
CA TRP A 122 0.29 -14.46 -1.78
C TRP A 122 0.60 -15.65 -2.68
N HIS A 123 1.33 -15.38 -3.74
CA HIS A 123 1.95 -16.36 -4.61
C HIS A 123 3.40 -16.62 -4.18
N PRO A 124 4.05 -17.70 -4.65
CA PRO A 124 5.48 -17.91 -4.40
C PRO A 124 6.33 -16.68 -4.78
N GLY A 125 6.02 -16.02 -5.91
CA GLY A 125 6.68 -14.78 -6.34
C GLY A 125 6.47 -13.62 -5.36
N THR A 126 5.31 -13.52 -4.71
CA THR A 126 5.07 -12.51 -3.66
C THR A 126 6.07 -12.68 -2.52
N VAL A 127 6.24 -13.92 -2.03
CA VAL A 127 7.17 -14.23 -0.94
C VAL A 127 8.62 -13.98 -1.38
N ALA A 128 8.99 -14.37 -2.61
CA ALA A 128 10.32 -14.10 -3.15
C ALA A 128 10.63 -12.60 -3.21
N LEU A 129 9.66 -11.76 -3.63
CA LEU A 129 9.79 -10.31 -3.65
C LEU A 129 9.94 -9.72 -2.24
N LEU A 130 9.20 -10.22 -1.23
CA LEU A 130 9.34 -9.77 0.15
C LEU A 130 10.74 -10.05 0.71
N HIS A 131 11.31 -11.24 0.43
CA HIS A 131 12.68 -11.56 0.78
C HIS A 131 13.69 -10.66 0.06
N GLU A 132 13.46 -10.37 -1.24
CA GLU A 132 14.33 -9.49 -1.99
C GLU A 132 14.33 -8.06 -1.45
N VAL A 133 13.16 -7.54 -1.04
CA VAL A 133 13.05 -6.21 -0.39
C VAL A 133 13.85 -6.18 0.92
N GLN A 134 13.82 -7.26 1.71
CA GLN A 134 14.64 -7.35 2.92
C GLN A 134 16.14 -7.39 2.60
N ALA A 135 16.54 -8.09 1.54
CA ALA A 135 17.93 -8.14 1.07
C ALA A 135 18.42 -6.76 0.58
N ILE A 136 17.58 -6.03 -0.17
CA ILE A 136 17.87 -4.66 -0.60
C ILE A 136 18.14 -3.75 0.61
N ARG A 137 17.33 -3.84 1.67
CA ARG A 137 17.58 -3.09 2.91
C ARG A 137 18.87 -3.51 3.63
N ALA A 138 19.15 -4.80 3.67
CA ALA A 138 20.39 -5.32 4.28
C ALA A 138 21.65 -4.82 3.54
N ASP A 139 21.54 -4.57 2.22
CA ASP A 139 22.60 -3.96 1.40
C ASP A 139 22.71 -2.44 1.57
N GLY A 140 21.89 -1.83 2.46
CA GLY A 140 21.92 -0.40 2.82
C GLY A 140 21.04 0.51 1.96
N MET A 141 20.17 -0.04 1.10
CA MET A 141 19.26 0.74 0.27
C MET A 141 17.87 0.78 0.91
N GLY A 142 17.31 1.98 1.09
CA GLY A 142 15.97 2.15 1.68
C GLY A 142 14.86 1.62 0.76
N ALA A 143 14.24 0.49 1.16
CA ALA A 143 13.14 -0.13 0.42
C ALA A 143 12.18 -0.83 1.39
N TRP A 144 10.88 -0.55 1.28
CA TRP A 144 9.83 -1.12 2.13
C TRP A 144 8.65 -1.56 1.29
N SER A 145 8.14 -2.76 1.61
CA SER A 145 7.04 -3.36 0.85
C SER A 145 5.66 -2.91 1.35
N THR A 146 4.73 -2.77 0.41
CA THR A 146 3.30 -2.68 0.70
C THR A 146 2.50 -3.50 -0.29
N MET A 147 1.34 -3.97 0.14
CA MET A 147 0.41 -4.75 -0.67
C MET A 147 -1.03 -4.37 -0.31
N ASP A 148 -1.91 -4.43 -1.29
CA ASP A 148 -3.36 -4.48 -1.07
C ASP A 148 -3.83 -5.95 -1.03
N ALA A 149 -5.13 -6.19 -1.08
CA ALA A 149 -5.71 -7.54 -1.18
C ALA A 149 -5.41 -8.18 -2.55
N GLY A 150 -4.17 -8.60 -2.74
CA GLY A 150 -3.67 -9.22 -3.97
C GLY A 150 -2.23 -9.69 -3.86
N PRO A 151 -1.69 -10.34 -4.90
CA PRO A 151 -0.34 -10.88 -4.90
C PRO A 151 0.74 -9.86 -5.24
N GLN A 152 0.36 -8.68 -5.73
CA GLN A 152 1.29 -7.68 -6.25
C GLN A 152 2.02 -6.96 -5.10
N VAL A 153 3.33 -6.83 -5.23
CA VAL A 153 4.16 -6.11 -4.25
C VAL A 153 4.49 -4.73 -4.78
N LYS A 154 4.29 -3.72 -3.96
CA LYS A 154 4.69 -2.35 -4.23
C LYS A 154 5.80 -1.99 -3.26
N VAL A 155 6.87 -1.37 -3.74
CA VAL A 155 8.04 -1.04 -2.93
C VAL A 155 8.26 0.47 -2.92
N LEU A 156 8.15 1.05 -1.73
CA LEU A 156 8.50 2.45 -1.49
C LEU A 156 10.02 2.58 -1.39
N CYS A 157 10.60 3.54 -2.10
CA CYS A 157 12.02 3.88 -2.02
C CYS A 157 12.26 5.36 -2.39
N SER A 158 13.50 5.82 -2.26
CA SER A 158 13.88 7.11 -2.83
C SER A 158 13.76 7.09 -4.35
N ALA A 159 13.50 8.22 -4.95
CA ALA A 159 13.46 8.34 -6.39
C ALA A 159 14.79 7.99 -7.07
N ASN A 160 15.90 8.28 -6.39
CA ASN A 160 17.25 7.97 -6.89
C ASN A 160 17.52 6.46 -6.94
N ASP A 161 16.97 5.70 -5.98
CA ASP A 161 17.18 4.26 -5.87
C ASP A 161 16.20 3.44 -6.72
N ALA A 162 15.13 4.07 -7.22
CA ALA A 162 14.00 3.38 -7.85
C ALA A 162 14.41 2.46 -9.01
N ARG A 163 15.39 2.86 -9.81
CA ARG A 163 15.91 2.03 -10.90
C ARG A 163 16.61 0.78 -10.39
N SER A 164 17.48 0.94 -9.40
CA SER A 164 18.22 -0.17 -8.80
C SER A 164 17.27 -1.15 -8.10
N VAL A 165 16.29 -0.63 -7.35
CA VAL A 165 15.22 -1.44 -6.75
C VAL A 165 14.45 -2.21 -7.83
N ALA A 166 14.03 -1.55 -8.91
CA ALA A 166 13.31 -2.19 -10.00
C ALA A 166 14.10 -3.31 -10.66
N GLU A 167 15.41 -3.11 -10.90
CA GLU A 167 16.29 -4.12 -11.48
C GLU A 167 16.40 -5.37 -10.57
N ARG A 168 16.49 -5.17 -9.24
CA ARG A 168 16.52 -6.24 -8.25
C ARG A 168 15.21 -7.05 -8.19
N LEU A 169 14.06 -6.41 -8.39
CA LEU A 169 12.75 -7.08 -8.32
C LEU A 169 12.38 -7.84 -9.60
N ARG A 170 12.92 -7.49 -10.76
CA ARG A 170 12.58 -8.09 -12.06
C ARG A 170 12.65 -9.61 -12.13
N PRO A 171 13.65 -10.29 -11.53
CA PRO A 171 13.73 -11.77 -11.60
C PRO A 171 12.54 -12.49 -10.94
N HIS A 172 11.78 -11.79 -10.09
CA HIS A 172 10.69 -12.34 -9.28
C HIS A 172 9.29 -11.89 -9.74
N ALA A 173 9.21 -11.08 -10.80
CA ALA A 173 7.97 -10.46 -11.26
C ALA A 173 7.76 -10.63 -12.77
N VAL A 174 6.50 -10.69 -13.20
CA VAL A 174 6.11 -10.70 -14.62
C VAL A 174 6.37 -9.32 -15.27
N ARG A 175 6.15 -8.26 -14.50
CA ARG A 175 6.38 -6.87 -14.90
C ARG A 175 6.76 -6.03 -13.69
N VAL A 176 7.61 -5.03 -13.92
CA VAL A 176 7.99 -4.04 -12.89
C VAL A 176 7.86 -2.64 -13.47
N ASP A 177 7.04 -1.83 -12.84
CA ASP A 177 6.77 -0.44 -13.20
C ASP A 177 7.31 0.50 -12.11
N VAL A 178 7.90 1.62 -12.49
CA VAL A 178 8.35 2.67 -11.56
C VAL A 178 7.41 3.85 -11.66
N LEU A 179 6.76 4.19 -10.55
CA LEU A 179 5.79 5.27 -10.45
C LEU A 179 6.30 6.36 -9.51
N ARG A 180 5.83 7.60 -9.76
CA ARG A 180 6.10 8.78 -8.94
C ARG A 180 4.78 9.35 -8.42
N PRO A 181 4.79 10.19 -7.37
CA PRO A 181 3.62 10.97 -7.00
C PRO A 181 3.08 11.71 -8.23
N GLY A 182 1.80 11.55 -8.51
CA GLY A 182 1.14 12.13 -9.68
C GLY A 182 0.43 13.44 -9.38
N GLY A 183 0.07 14.18 -10.42
CA GLY A 183 -0.84 15.33 -10.32
C GLY A 183 -2.28 14.92 -10.03
N PRO A 184 -3.18 15.90 -9.77
CA PRO A 184 -4.61 15.64 -9.61
C PRO A 184 -5.25 15.16 -10.91
N ALA A 185 -6.43 14.53 -10.79
CA ALA A 185 -7.25 14.20 -11.95
C ALA A 185 -7.59 15.46 -12.74
N ALA A 186 -7.47 15.38 -14.06
CA ALA A 186 -7.80 16.47 -14.97
C ALA A 186 -8.74 15.96 -16.07
N LEU A 187 -9.63 16.83 -16.55
CA LEU A 187 -10.42 16.54 -17.74
C LEU A 187 -9.51 16.73 -18.96
N GLU A 188 -9.45 15.73 -19.82
CA GLU A 188 -8.82 15.90 -21.12
C GLU A 188 -9.67 16.88 -21.95
N SER A 189 -9.04 17.89 -22.49
CA SER A 189 -9.70 18.77 -23.47
C SER A 189 -9.99 17.98 -24.75
N PRO A 190 -11.18 18.07 -25.34
CA PRO A 190 -11.54 17.36 -26.55
C PRO A 190 -10.68 17.76 -27.75
#